data_df2d4cd0a184558abc4210e8c6350386
#
_entry.id   df2d4cd0a184558abc4210e8c6350386
#
_cell.length_a   1.000
_cell.length_b   1.000
_cell.length_c   1.000
_cell.angle_alpha   90.00
_cell.angle_beta   90.00
_cell.angle_gamma   90.00
#
_symmetry.space_group_name_H-M   'P 1'
#
loop_
_entity.id
_entity.type
_entity.pdbx_description
1 polymer ?
#
loop_
_entity_poly.entity_id
_entity_poly.type
_entity_poly.pdbx_seq_one_letter_code
_entity_poly.pdbx_strand_id
1 'polypeptide(L)'
;MCLHIWTVLVNVYPLGFTLHVIYQILSLRTSLLPSGPGTSVCAAGDGTSQSMGKHPTTLLDIAKALGTSIGTVHRALHDNPDVSPMTKARVLQMARTLGYRPNLAARYLSSKKALRVLVNTLEGTTSFWDEVRAGIREEAESIPLENVEIESRTYPHLGQWEEEVFEAAIRDRVDGIITFPSHPKTFRPWIRRASRARIPVVCVTTDAPNSGRLGIVAVDTLASGSIAADLMGRFLGDQEGTIAITLFDMAITEHAEKYAAFESTLRSFYPKLRLLKPIEDHGLEAEAYCKCREMFEKYSDLAGVYVTTEDSMPVLKAARDAKVLQRLTIITTDLFPGLVSQIRSGAVAATIYQRPRTQGRMAFRMLYKFLSEGDGSQSHQVALAPHLVMRGNLDFFLQRQSEESIKEKVPGNATRPGSRSRLA
;
A
#
# COMPACT_ATOMS: atom_id res chain seq x y z
N MET A 1 2.52 -45.19 -7.08
CA MET A 1 3.29 -43.94 -7.04
C MET A 1 2.48 -42.71 -6.56
N CYS A 2 1.15 -42.79 -6.42
CA CYS A 2 0.31 -41.68 -5.90
C CYS A 2 0.11 -41.65 -4.38
N LEU A 3 0.30 -42.75 -3.65
CA LEU A 3 0.07 -42.80 -2.20
C LEU A 3 1.26 -42.25 -1.36
N HIS A 4 2.48 -42.29 -1.86
CA HIS A 4 3.66 -41.84 -1.12
C HIS A 4 3.83 -40.30 -1.12
N ILE A 5 3.24 -39.60 -2.09
CA ILE A 5 3.28 -38.11 -2.15
C ILE A 5 2.30 -37.50 -1.14
N TRP A 6 1.24 -38.23 -0.79
CA TRP A 6 0.22 -37.74 0.15
C TRP A 6 0.71 -37.67 1.61
N THR A 7 1.58 -38.60 1.99
CA THR A 7 2.10 -38.69 3.38
C THR A 7 3.14 -37.63 3.71
N VAL A 8 3.81 -37.08 2.69
CA VAL A 8 4.81 -36.00 2.88
C VAL A 8 4.15 -34.61 2.94
N LEU A 9 3.00 -34.42 2.24
CA LEU A 9 2.32 -33.12 2.21
C LEU A 9 1.50 -32.80 3.47
N VAL A 10 1.05 -33.79 4.22
CA VAL A 10 0.22 -33.59 5.43
C VAL A 10 1.05 -33.17 6.66
N ASN A 11 2.37 -33.44 6.65
CA ASN A 11 3.22 -33.14 7.80
C ASN A 11 3.98 -31.80 7.74
N VAL A 12 3.84 -31.01 6.66
CA VAL A 12 4.67 -29.81 6.43
C VAL A 12 3.88 -28.50 6.42
N TYR A 13 2.53 -28.53 6.25
CA TYR A 13 1.74 -27.29 6.18
C TYR A 13 0.43 -27.36 6.99
N PRO A 14 0.01 -26.28 7.67
CA PRO A 14 -1.30 -26.21 8.33
C PRO A 14 -2.44 -26.22 7.32
N LEU A 15 -3.52 -26.92 7.65
CA LEU A 15 -4.68 -27.30 6.82
C LEU A 15 -5.32 -26.19 5.93
N GLY A 16 -5.08 -24.91 6.21
CA GLY A 16 -5.62 -23.80 5.41
C GLY A 16 -4.90 -23.53 4.07
N PHE A 17 -3.62 -23.89 3.98
CA PHE A 17 -2.82 -23.64 2.77
C PHE A 17 -3.01 -24.74 1.72
N THR A 18 -3.34 -25.94 2.15
CA THR A 18 -3.47 -27.11 1.27
C THR A 18 -4.71 -27.04 0.35
N LEU A 19 -5.80 -26.44 0.80
CA LEU A 19 -7.04 -26.30 0.03
C LEU A 19 -6.91 -25.29 -1.13
N HIS A 20 -6.14 -24.22 -0.95
CA HIS A 20 -5.96 -23.21 -2.00
C HIS A 20 -5.07 -23.68 -3.15
N VAL A 21 -4.01 -24.42 -2.85
CA VAL A 21 -3.11 -25.00 -3.86
C VAL A 21 -3.80 -26.12 -4.65
N ILE A 22 -4.64 -26.93 -4.01
CA ILE A 22 -5.43 -28.00 -4.69
C ILE A 22 -6.48 -27.37 -5.63
N TYR A 23 -7.12 -26.28 -5.24
CA TYR A 23 -8.07 -25.56 -6.10
C TYR A 23 -7.40 -24.97 -7.35
N GLN A 24 -6.21 -24.42 -7.24
CA GLN A 24 -5.42 -23.90 -8.36
C GLN A 24 -4.94 -25.02 -9.30
N ILE A 25 -4.52 -26.17 -8.79
CA ILE A 25 -4.08 -27.31 -9.61
C ILE A 25 -5.27 -27.96 -10.34
N LEU A 26 -6.45 -28.01 -9.74
CA LEU A 26 -7.66 -28.52 -10.37
C LEU A 26 -8.21 -27.59 -11.46
N SER A 27 -8.09 -26.26 -11.28
CA SER A 27 -8.52 -25.29 -12.30
C SER A 27 -7.61 -25.27 -13.55
N LEU A 28 -6.33 -25.64 -13.41
CA LEU A 28 -5.39 -25.76 -14.52
C LEU A 28 -5.57 -27.04 -15.35
N ARG A 29 -6.23 -28.08 -14.81
CA ARG A 29 -6.49 -29.34 -15.56
C ARG A 29 -7.73 -29.30 -16.45
N THR A 30 -8.65 -28.37 -16.23
CA THR A 30 -9.85 -28.23 -17.08
C THR A 30 -9.62 -27.45 -18.37
N SER A 31 -8.45 -26.84 -18.56
CA SER A 31 -8.09 -26.09 -19.76
C SER A 31 -7.23 -26.85 -20.78
N LEU A 32 -6.96 -28.16 -20.57
CA LEU A 32 -6.04 -28.95 -21.40
C LEU A 32 -6.68 -30.23 -21.99
N LEU A 33 -7.98 -30.23 -22.32
CA LEU A 33 -8.56 -31.31 -23.10
C LEU A 33 -8.78 -30.88 -24.56
N PRO A 34 -8.29 -31.61 -25.57
CA PRO A 34 -8.47 -31.27 -26.97
C PRO A 34 -9.89 -31.58 -27.43
N SER A 35 -10.51 -30.62 -28.10
CA SER A 35 -11.79 -30.75 -28.78
C SER A 35 -11.62 -31.63 -30.03
N GLY A 36 -12.34 -32.77 -30.08
CA GLY A 36 -12.52 -33.59 -31.28
C GLY A 36 -13.59 -33.00 -32.21
N PRO A 37 -13.57 -33.34 -33.51
CA PRO A 37 -14.37 -32.68 -34.53
C PRO A 37 -15.74 -33.37 -34.72
N GLY A 38 -16.74 -32.57 -35.00
CA GLY A 38 -17.95 -33.17 -35.55
C GLY A 38 -19.24 -32.36 -35.44
N THR A 39 -19.60 -31.88 -36.56
CA THR A 39 -20.89 -31.73 -37.23
C THR A 39 -21.67 -30.41 -37.05
N SER A 40 -21.73 -29.74 -38.16
CA SER A 40 -22.57 -28.62 -38.58
C SER A 40 -24.05 -28.97 -38.54
N VAL A 41 -24.87 -28.13 -37.89
CA VAL A 41 -26.27 -27.90 -38.31
C VAL A 41 -26.56 -26.41 -38.10
N CYS A 42 -26.96 -25.75 -39.20
CA CYS A 42 -27.43 -24.37 -39.23
C CYS A 42 -28.84 -24.28 -38.61
N ALA A 43 -29.04 -23.30 -37.74
CA ALA A 43 -30.33 -22.65 -37.53
C ALA A 43 -30.12 -21.20 -37.08
N ALA A 44 -30.70 -20.29 -37.84
CA ALA A 44 -30.71 -18.87 -37.59
C ALA A 44 -31.56 -18.53 -36.36
N GLY A 45 -31.11 -17.53 -35.59
CA GLY A 45 -31.86 -16.98 -34.48
C GLY A 45 -31.12 -15.74 -33.95
N ASP A 46 -31.54 -14.56 -34.39
CA ASP A 46 -31.12 -13.25 -33.89
C ASP A 46 -31.22 -13.17 -32.38
N GLY A 47 -30.15 -12.71 -31.77
CA GLY A 47 -30.10 -12.43 -30.35
C GLY A 47 -28.77 -11.77 -29.95
N THR A 48 -28.52 -10.57 -30.44
CA THR A 48 -27.45 -9.69 -29.96
C THR A 48 -27.68 -9.30 -28.51
N SER A 49 -27.24 -10.11 -27.56
CA SER A 49 -27.04 -9.66 -26.20
C SER A 49 -25.68 -8.97 -26.10
N GLN A 50 -25.64 -7.70 -26.51
CA GLN A 50 -24.60 -6.79 -26.09
C GLN A 50 -24.65 -6.74 -24.55
N SER A 51 -23.56 -7.11 -23.87
CA SER A 51 -23.33 -6.81 -22.47
C SER A 51 -23.16 -5.28 -22.37
N MET A 52 -24.29 -4.57 -22.23
CA MET A 52 -24.32 -3.17 -21.90
C MET A 52 -23.63 -3.03 -20.54
N GLY A 53 -22.48 -2.39 -20.50
CA GLY A 53 -21.86 -1.94 -19.26
C GLY A 53 -22.91 -1.21 -18.45
N LYS A 54 -23.22 -1.70 -17.23
CA LYS A 54 -24.17 -1.07 -16.33
C LYS A 54 -23.67 0.33 -16.02
N HIS A 55 -24.30 1.35 -16.60
CA HIS A 55 -24.06 2.73 -16.18
C HIS A 55 -24.44 2.85 -14.68
N PRO A 56 -23.65 3.58 -13.89
CA PRO A 56 -23.97 3.79 -12.48
C PRO A 56 -25.35 4.42 -12.35
N THR A 57 -26.17 3.87 -11.45
CA THR A 57 -27.52 4.37 -11.16
C THR A 57 -27.47 5.83 -10.71
N THR A 58 -28.29 6.67 -11.30
CA THR A 58 -28.35 8.11 -11.04
C THR A 58 -29.58 8.50 -10.22
N LEU A 59 -29.59 9.74 -9.68
CA LEU A 59 -30.81 10.31 -9.04
C LEU A 59 -32.02 10.33 -10.00
N LEU A 60 -31.76 10.49 -11.29
CA LEU A 60 -32.78 10.46 -12.32
C LEU A 60 -33.45 9.08 -12.43
N ASP A 61 -32.69 8.02 -12.29
CA ASP A 61 -33.22 6.65 -12.38
C ASP A 61 -34.10 6.33 -11.18
N ILE A 62 -33.74 6.80 -9.97
CA ILE A 62 -34.59 6.69 -8.78
C ILE A 62 -35.87 7.52 -8.97
N ALA A 63 -35.75 8.76 -9.47
CA ALA A 63 -36.85 9.65 -9.71
C ALA A 63 -37.85 9.05 -10.72
N LYS A 64 -37.36 8.48 -11.82
CA LYS A 64 -38.16 7.77 -12.81
C LYS A 64 -38.87 6.55 -12.20
N ALA A 65 -38.15 5.73 -11.45
CA ALA A 65 -38.70 4.51 -10.83
C ALA A 65 -39.78 4.79 -9.81
N LEU A 66 -39.72 5.95 -9.13
CA LEU A 66 -40.71 6.36 -8.12
C LEU A 66 -41.78 7.33 -8.65
N GLY A 67 -41.70 7.79 -9.91
CA GLY A 67 -42.63 8.81 -10.46
C GLY A 67 -42.54 10.15 -9.74
N THR A 68 -41.33 10.56 -9.30
CA THR A 68 -41.14 11.80 -8.54
C THR A 68 -40.05 12.69 -9.18
N SER A 69 -39.87 13.91 -8.67
CA SER A 69 -38.84 14.80 -9.16
C SER A 69 -37.42 14.45 -8.61
N ILE A 70 -36.37 14.73 -9.37
CA ILE A 70 -34.99 14.60 -8.93
C ILE A 70 -34.76 15.41 -7.63
N GLY A 71 -35.35 16.60 -7.54
CA GLY A 71 -35.27 17.46 -6.34
C GLY A 71 -35.89 16.80 -5.10
N THR A 72 -36.99 16.06 -5.26
CA THR A 72 -37.63 15.31 -4.16
C THR A 72 -36.72 14.14 -3.72
N VAL A 73 -36.13 13.38 -4.68
CA VAL A 73 -35.18 12.31 -4.40
C VAL A 73 -33.97 12.86 -3.65
N HIS A 74 -33.39 13.96 -4.14
CA HIS A 74 -32.25 14.61 -3.51
C HIS A 74 -32.56 15.03 -2.06
N ARG A 75 -33.67 15.72 -1.82
CA ARG A 75 -34.07 16.15 -0.47
C ARG A 75 -34.32 14.96 0.46
N ALA A 76 -34.95 13.90 -0.05
CA ALA A 76 -35.23 12.69 0.72
C ALA A 76 -33.93 11.97 1.15
N LEU A 77 -32.92 11.86 0.27
CA LEU A 77 -31.64 11.26 0.55
C LEU A 77 -30.81 12.08 1.55
N HIS A 78 -31.04 13.40 1.64
CA HIS A 78 -30.37 14.30 2.58
C HIS A 78 -31.18 14.59 3.84
N ASP A 79 -32.21 13.77 4.12
CA ASP A 79 -33.07 13.86 5.32
C ASP A 79 -33.71 15.25 5.53
N ASN A 80 -33.99 15.96 4.43
CA ASN A 80 -34.57 17.29 4.51
C ASN A 80 -35.99 17.21 5.18
N PRO A 81 -36.31 18.09 6.15
CA PRO A 81 -37.60 18.09 6.85
C PRO A 81 -38.81 18.32 5.93
N ASP A 82 -38.62 18.95 4.78
CA ASP A 82 -39.72 19.22 3.80
C ASP A 82 -40.20 17.95 3.07
N VAL A 83 -39.60 16.79 3.31
CA VAL A 83 -40.03 15.53 2.70
C VAL A 83 -40.65 14.62 3.74
N SER A 84 -41.86 14.13 3.45
CA SER A 84 -42.58 13.25 4.37
C SER A 84 -41.79 11.98 4.71
N PRO A 85 -41.89 11.43 5.95
CA PRO A 85 -41.23 10.21 6.36
C PRO A 85 -41.51 9.02 5.42
N MET A 86 -42.70 8.91 4.89
CA MET A 86 -43.12 7.87 3.96
C MET A 86 -42.35 8.00 2.62
N THR A 87 -42.23 9.21 2.09
CA THR A 87 -41.50 9.49 0.84
C THR A 87 -39.99 9.20 1.04
N LYS A 88 -39.42 9.60 2.19
CA LYS A 88 -38.03 9.26 2.53
C LYS A 88 -37.79 7.74 2.53
N ALA A 89 -38.66 6.98 3.20
CA ALA A 89 -38.57 5.54 3.26
C ALA A 89 -38.61 4.89 1.86
N ARG A 90 -39.54 5.33 1.00
CA ARG A 90 -39.67 4.85 -0.39
C ARG A 90 -38.41 5.15 -1.21
N VAL A 91 -37.86 6.36 -1.10
CA VAL A 91 -36.64 6.76 -1.83
C VAL A 91 -35.46 5.97 -1.35
N LEU A 92 -35.26 5.80 -0.03
CA LEU A 92 -34.17 5.01 0.54
C LEU A 92 -34.24 3.52 0.14
N GLN A 93 -35.44 2.97 0.11
CA GLN A 93 -35.68 1.60 -0.35
C GLN A 93 -35.34 1.45 -1.83
N MET A 94 -35.83 2.35 -2.70
CA MET A 94 -35.54 2.32 -4.13
C MET A 94 -34.07 2.53 -4.43
N ALA A 95 -33.39 3.44 -3.72
CA ALA A 95 -31.96 3.65 -3.83
C ALA A 95 -31.16 2.35 -3.53
N ARG A 96 -31.56 1.61 -2.48
CA ARG A 96 -30.97 0.30 -2.15
C ARG A 96 -31.24 -0.73 -3.25
N THR A 97 -32.47 -0.82 -3.73
CA THR A 97 -32.85 -1.80 -4.77
C THR A 97 -32.13 -1.57 -6.08
N LEU A 98 -31.96 -0.31 -6.49
CA LEU A 98 -31.25 0.05 -7.71
C LEU A 98 -29.73 0.13 -7.53
N GLY A 99 -29.20 -0.10 -6.33
CA GLY A 99 -27.78 0.02 -6.05
C GLY A 99 -27.26 1.46 -6.20
N TYR A 100 -28.13 2.47 -6.00
CA TYR A 100 -27.74 3.87 -6.09
C TYR A 100 -26.69 4.20 -5.03
N ARG A 101 -25.64 4.84 -5.47
CA ARG A 101 -24.58 5.38 -4.60
C ARG A 101 -24.41 6.85 -4.92
N PRO A 102 -24.38 7.73 -3.88
CA PRO A 102 -24.12 9.15 -4.10
C PRO A 102 -22.80 9.33 -4.83
N ASN A 103 -22.84 9.92 -6.01
CA ASN A 103 -21.61 10.31 -6.70
C ASN A 103 -21.04 11.56 -6.03
N LEU A 104 -20.08 11.36 -5.14
CA LEU A 104 -19.45 12.46 -4.40
C LEU A 104 -18.64 13.36 -5.33
N ALA A 105 -18.03 12.82 -6.40
CA ALA A 105 -17.36 13.64 -7.39
C ALA A 105 -18.32 14.62 -8.08
N ALA A 106 -19.50 14.15 -8.50
CA ALA A 106 -20.54 15.04 -9.05
C ALA A 106 -21.02 16.08 -8.01
N ARG A 107 -21.07 15.70 -6.72
CA ARG A 107 -21.40 16.62 -5.63
C ARG A 107 -20.33 17.68 -5.44
N TYR A 108 -19.03 17.32 -5.47
CA TYR A 108 -17.93 18.28 -5.34
C TYR A 108 -17.85 19.20 -6.57
N LEU A 109 -18.02 18.68 -7.78
CA LEU A 109 -18.10 19.48 -9.01
C LEU A 109 -19.25 20.50 -8.98
N SER A 110 -20.42 20.11 -8.40
CA SER A 110 -21.59 21.00 -8.33
C SER A 110 -21.56 21.98 -7.14
N SER A 111 -20.88 21.65 -6.05
CA SER A 111 -20.92 22.43 -4.81
C SER A 111 -19.76 23.41 -4.65
N LYS A 112 -18.75 23.39 -5.53
CA LYS A 112 -17.49 24.14 -5.40
C LYS A 112 -16.76 23.92 -4.06
N LYS A 113 -17.10 22.84 -3.33
CA LYS A 113 -16.41 22.47 -2.08
C LYS A 113 -15.16 21.67 -2.41
N ALA A 114 -14.09 21.96 -1.69
CA ALA A 114 -12.87 21.17 -1.78
C ALA A 114 -13.07 19.77 -1.17
N LEU A 115 -12.48 18.75 -1.80
CA LEU A 115 -12.31 17.43 -1.22
C LEU A 115 -11.13 17.49 -0.23
N ARG A 116 -11.43 17.39 1.07
CA ARG A 116 -10.44 17.52 2.12
C ARG A 116 -9.93 16.16 2.56
N VAL A 117 -8.65 15.88 2.28
CA VAL A 117 -7.99 14.63 2.64
C VAL A 117 -6.89 14.90 3.65
N LEU A 118 -6.98 14.26 4.81
CA LEU A 118 -5.89 14.28 5.79
C LEU A 118 -4.89 13.16 5.47
N VAL A 119 -3.61 13.51 5.43
CA VAL A 119 -2.49 12.58 5.32
C VAL A 119 -1.70 12.61 6.61
N ASN A 120 -1.74 11.51 7.37
CA ASN A 120 -1.04 11.36 8.64
C ASN A 120 0.08 10.34 8.52
N THR A 121 1.33 10.81 8.52
CA THR A 121 2.53 9.99 8.37
C THR A 121 3.61 10.40 9.35
N LEU A 122 4.60 9.52 9.56
CA LEU A 122 5.78 9.84 10.34
C LEU A 122 6.54 11.01 9.71
N GLU A 123 7.07 11.91 10.54
CA GLU A 123 8.06 12.91 10.15
C GLU A 123 9.41 12.20 10.01
N GLY A 124 9.69 11.71 8.82
CA GLY A 124 10.89 10.90 8.60
C GLY A 124 12.15 11.73 8.47
N THR A 125 13.26 11.19 8.93
CA THR A 125 14.63 11.65 8.64
C THR A 125 15.05 11.26 7.23
N THR A 126 14.32 10.38 6.57
CA THR A 126 14.58 9.83 5.23
C THR A 126 13.56 10.30 4.21
N SER A 127 13.91 10.13 2.93
CA SER A 127 13.04 10.48 1.81
C SER A 127 11.81 9.56 1.64
N PHE A 128 11.67 8.48 2.41
CA PHE A 128 10.58 7.52 2.24
C PHE A 128 9.20 8.16 2.35
N TRP A 129 8.95 8.86 3.46
CA TRP A 129 7.66 9.52 3.69
C TRP A 129 7.42 10.70 2.76
N ASP A 130 8.49 11.40 2.34
CA ASP A 130 8.40 12.44 1.31
C ASP A 130 7.93 11.87 -0.02
N GLU A 131 8.45 10.70 -0.41
CA GLU A 131 8.02 9.99 -1.60
C GLU A 131 6.57 9.49 -1.50
N VAL A 132 6.13 9.00 -0.34
CA VAL A 132 4.72 8.63 -0.13
C VAL A 132 3.82 9.86 -0.30
N ARG A 133 4.16 10.97 0.35
CA ARG A 133 3.42 12.25 0.25
C ARG A 133 3.43 12.81 -1.17
N ALA A 134 4.56 12.73 -1.87
CA ALA A 134 4.67 13.12 -3.27
C ALA A 134 3.73 12.29 -4.16
N GLY A 135 3.72 10.97 -3.99
CA GLY A 135 2.81 10.09 -4.72
C GLY A 135 1.33 10.40 -4.49
N ILE A 136 0.95 10.76 -3.26
CA ILE A 136 -0.41 11.20 -2.93
C ILE A 136 -0.76 12.48 -3.68
N ARG A 137 0.13 13.49 -3.67
CA ARG A 137 -0.08 14.77 -4.38
C ARG A 137 -0.20 14.58 -5.89
N GLU A 138 0.71 13.84 -6.50
CA GLU A 138 0.69 13.54 -7.93
C GLU A 138 -0.62 12.89 -8.37
N GLU A 139 -1.11 11.92 -7.62
CA GLU A 139 -2.37 11.27 -7.95
C GLU A 139 -3.55 12.25 -7.78
N ALA A 140 -3.54 13.08 -6.76
CA ALA A 140 -4.55 14.10 -6.54
C ALA A 140 -4.58 15.14 -7.68
N GLU A 141 -3.43 15.59 -8.15
CA GLU A 141 -3.30 16.52 -9.28
C GLU A 141 -3.73 15.91 -10.61
N SER A 142 -3.63 14.57 -10.75
CA SER A 142 -4.06 13.85 -11.95
C SER A 142 -5.58 13.75 -12.11
N ILE A 143 -6.34 14.07 -11.05
CA ILE A 143 -7.80 13.97 -11.08
C ILE A 143 -8.40 15.25 -11.66
N PRO A 144 -9.48 15.16 -12.46
CA PRO A 144 -10.15 16.30 -13.02
C PRO A 144 -11.08 17.01 -11.98
N LEU A 145 -10.59 17.19 -10.76
CA LEU A 145 -11.25 17.98 -9.71
C LEU A 145 -10.40 19.22 -9.43
N GLU A 146 -11.00 20.39 -9.62
CA GLU A 146 -10.31 21.67 -9.42
C GLU A 146 -9.97 21.95 -7.95
N ASN A 147 -10.59 21.24 -6.98
CA ASN A 147 -10.47 21.53 -5.56
C ASN A 147 -10.24 20.27 -4.74
N VAL A 148 -9.00 19.79 -4.68
CA VAL A 148 -8.56 18.78 -3.70
C VAL A 148 -7.60 19.45 -2.73
N GLU A 149 -7.94 19.44 -1.45
CA GLU A 149 -7.09 19.93 -0.36
C GLU A 149 -6.48 18.76 0.37
N ILE A 150 -5.14 18.66 0.31
CA ILE A 150 -4.37 17.67 1.06
C ILE A 150 -3.75 18.35 2.27
N GLU A 151 -4.24 18.01 3.45
CA GLU A 151 -3.65 18.43 4.71
C GLU A 151 -2.69 17.34 5.20
N SER A 152 -1.39 17.64 5.18
CA SER A 152 -0.37 16.72 5.73
C SER A 152 -0.09 17.07 7.18
N ARG A 153 -0.29 16.10 8.07
CA ARG A 153 0.12 16.17 9.47
C ARG A 153 1.11 15.06 9.74
N THR A 154 2.27 15.43 10.22
CA THR A 154 3.33 14.51 10.59
C THR A 154 3.47 14.42 12.10
N TYR A 155 3.99 13.31 12.58
CA TYR A 155 4.35 13.12 13.98
C TYR A 155 5.84 12.74 14.07
N PRO A 156 6.57 13.25 15.08
CA PRO A 156 8.02 13.13 15.11
C PRO A 156 8.51 11.72 15.46
N HIS A 157 7.76 10.99 16.28
CA HIS A 157 8.12 9.66 16.74
C HIS A 157 6.92 8.74 16.78
N LEU A 158 7.16 7.43 16.60
CA LEU A 158 6.14 6.39 16.70
C LEU A 158 5.44 6.42 18.06
N GLY A 159 4.11 6.38 18.04
CA GLY A 159 3.28 6.37 19.26
C GLY A 159 3.08 7.73 19.92
N GLN A 160 3.40 8.85 19.25
CA GLN A 160 3.19 10.20 19.75
C GLN A 160 2.27 11.01 18.84
N TRP A 161 1.24 11.66 19.42
CA TRP A 161 0.32 12.65 18.81
C TRP A 161 -0.59 12.11 17.68
N GLU A 162 -0.53 10.85 17.37
CA GLU A 162 -1.33 10.23 16.31
C GLU A 162 -2.83 10.30 16.64
N GLU A 163 -3.17 10.15 17.92
CA GLU A 163 -4.56 10.20 18.41
C GLU A 163 -5.18 11.58 18.22
N GLU A 164 -4.45 12.63 18.55
CA GLU A 164 -4.87 14.02 18.43
C GLU A 164 -5.17 14.40 16.98
N VAL A 165 -4.38 13.87 16.05
CA VAL A 165 -4.58 14.07 14.62
C VAL A 165 -5.90 13.46 14.17
N PHE A 166 -6.24 12.24 14.63
CA PHE A 166 -7.52 11.60 14.33
C PHE A 166 -8.70 12.33 14.97
N GLU A 167 -8.57 12.82 16.20
CA GLU A 167 -9.60 13.61 16.85
C GLU A 167 -9.89 14.91 16.10
N ALA A 168 -8.84 15.62 15.71
CA ALA A 168 -8.96 16.81 14.90
C ALA A 168 -9.64 16.52 13.55
N ALA A 169 -9.23 15.46 12.84
CA ALA A 169 -9.82 15.08 11.58
C ALA A 169 -11.33 14.78 11.70
N ILE A 170 -11.74 14.09 12.76
CA ILE A 170 -13.14 13.77 13.01
C ILE A 170 -13.94 15.04 13.35
N ARG A 171 -13.40 15.91 14.19
CA ARG A 171 -14.02 17.20 14.57
C ARG A 171 -14.19 18.09 13.36
N ASP A 172 -13.16 18.20 12.52
CA ASP A 172 -13.08 19.09 11.36
C ASP A 172 -13.82 18.47 10.15
N ARG A 173 -14.32 17.24 10.28
CA ARG A 173 -15.10 16.51 9.27
C ARG A 173 -14.39 16.47 7.91
N VAL A 174 -13.13 16.00 7.89
CA VAL A 174 -12.44 15.72 6.63
C VAL A 174 -13.18 14.63 5.85
N ASP A 175 -13.01 14.61 4.53
CA ASP A 175 -13.72 13.66 3.67
C ASP A 175 -13.08 12.27 3.66
N GLY A 176 -11.77 12.19 3.98
CA GLY A 176 -11.04 10.93 4.09
C GLY A 176 -9.69 11.09 4.76
N ILE A 177 -9.14 9.96 5.21
CA ILE A 177 -7.84 9.90 5.89
C ILE A 177 -6.95 8.85 5.20
N ILE A 178 -5.69 9.23 4.92
CA ILE A 178 -4.62 8.29 4.57
C ILE A 178 -3.64 8.31 5.74
N THR A 179 -3.35 7.15 6.34
CA THR A 179 -2.55 7.08 7.55
C THR A 179 -1.57 5.93 7.58
N PHE A 180 -0.44 6.13 8.25
CA PHE A 180 0.46 5.07 8.68
C PHE A 180 0.17 4.73 10.14
N PRO A 181 -0.51 3.63 10.46
CA PRO A 181 -0.80 3.25 11.84
C PRO A 181 0.43 2.58 12.48
N SER A 182 1.29 3.37 13.11
CA SER A 182 2.56 2.91 13.69
C SER A 182 2.38 1.71 14.63
N HIS A 183 1.36 1.76 15.49
CA HIS A 183 0.98 0.65 16.38
C HIS A 183 -0.46 0.21 16.09
N PRO A 184 -0.68 -0.82 15.27
CA PRO A 184 -2.02 -1.22 14.82
C PRO A 184 -3.03 -1.44 15.94
N LYS A 185 -2.59 -1.96 17.09
CA LYS A 185 -3.47 -2.19 18.25
C LYS A 185 -3.99 -0.88 18.85
N THR A 186 -3.12 0.13 18.99
CA THR A 186 -3.44 1.47 19.51
C THR A 186 -4.31 2.26 18.53
N PHE A 187 -4.02 2.16 17.23
CA PHE A 187 -4.77 2.88 16.19
C PHE A 187 -6.14 2.32 15.88
N ARG A 188 -6.37 1.04 16.10
CA ARG A 188 -7.64 0.39 15.77
C ARG A 188 -8.88 1.10 16.35
N PRO A 189 -8.93 1.56 17.60
CA PRO A 189 -10.04 2.32 18.14
C PRO A 189 -10.30 3.63 17.39
N TRP A 190 -9.24 4.34 17.03
CA TRP A 190 -9.32 5.63 16.33
C TRP A 190 -9.82 5.49 14.90
N ILE A 191 -9.33 4.50 14.17
CA ILE A 191 -9.82 4.17 12.83
C ILE A 191 -11.30 3.77 12.89
N ARG A 192 -11.72 3.00 13.90
CA ARG A 192 -13.14 2.66 14.12
C ARG A 192 -13.99 3.91 14.40
N ARG A 193 -13.47 4.87 15.16
CA ARG A 193 -14.16 6.12 15.45
C ARG A 193 -14.34 6.94 14.18
N ALA A 194 -13.32 7.07 13.34
CA ALA A 194 -13.40 7.72 12.04
C ALA A 194 -14.41 7.03 11.13
N SER A 195 -14.37 5.69 11.03
CA SER A 195 -15.32 4.90 10.25
C SER A 195 -16.77 5.09 10.71
N ARG A 196 -17.02 5.14 12.02
CA ARG A 196 -18.37 5.46 12.58
C ARG A 196 -18.81 6.87 12.24
N ALA A 197 -17.88 7.82 12.14
CA ALA A 197 -18.13 9.18 11.67
C ALA A 197 -18.31 9.26 10.14
N ARG A 198 -18.27 8.11 9.43
CA ARG A 198 -18.34 7.98 7.97
C ARG A 198 -17.15 8.62 7.23
N ILE A 199 -16.02 8.68 7.88
CA ILE A 199 -14.74 9.11 7.29
C ILE A 199 -13.97 7.84 6.91
N PRO A 200 -13.80 7.54 5.60
CA PRO A 200 -13.02 6.40 5.14
C PRO A 200 -11.54 6.59 5.49
N VAL A 201 -10.91 5.50 5.91
CA VAL A 201 -9.50 5.48 6.27
C VAL A 201 -8.77 4.46 5.40
N VAL A 202 -7.73 4.89 4.70
CA VAL A 202 -6.79 4.03 3.98
C VAL A 202 -5.50 3.98 4.77
N CYS A 203 -5.06 2.77 5.11
CA CYS A 203 -3.74 2.55 5.68
C CYS A 203 -2.68 2.49 4.57
N VAL A 204 -1.48 2.95 4.85
CA VAL A 204 -0.33 2.87 3.95
C VAL A 204 0.86 2.27 4.69
N THR A 205 1.63 1.41 4.03
CA THR A 205 2.82 0.73 4.54
C THR A 205 2.50 -0.33 5.62
N THR A 206 1.83 0.05 6.70
CA THR A 206 1.44 -0.84 7.82
C THR A 206 -0.08 -0.93 7.93
N ASP A 207 -0.58 -2.12 8.25
CA ASP A 207 -2.01 -2.40 8.34
C ASP A 207 -2.54 -2.32 9.77
N ALA A 208 -3.82 -1.93 9.89
CA ALA A 208 -4.60 -2.06 11.11
C ALA A 208 -5.83 -2.96 10.85
N PRO A 209 -5.66 -4.29 10.81
CA PRO A 209 -6.75 -5.22 10.49
C PRO A 209 -7.87 -5.15 11.53
N ASN A 210 -9.11 -5.42 11.09
CA ASN A 210 -10.31 -5.36 11.94
C ASN A 210 -10.58 -3.98 12.58
N SER A 211 -10.08 -2.91 11.98
CA SER A 211 -10.31 -1.52 12.44
C SER A 211 -11.52 -0.85 11.79
N GLY A 212 -12.07 -1.41 10.71
CA GLY A 212 -13.07 -0.76 9.88
C GLY A 212 -12.45 0.19 8.85
N ARG A 213 -11.15 0.07 8.59
CA ARG A 213 -10.48 0.77 7.50
C ARG A 213 -11.07 0.39 6.14
N LEU A 214 -11.02 1.31 5.20
CA LEU A 214 -11.40 1.06 3.81
C LEU A 214 -10.44 0.07 3.13
N GLY A 215 -9.14 0.25 3.35
CA GLY A 215 -8.14 -0.63 2.77
C GLY A 215 -6.72 -0.34 3.24
N ILE A 216 -5.80 -1.13 2.71
CA ILE A 216 -4.35 -1.00 2.91
C ILE A 216 -3.63 -1.04 1.57
N VAL A 217 -2.64 -0.18 1.41
CA VAL A 217 -1.64 -0.26 0.35
C VAL A 217 -0.27 -0.40 0.98
N ALA A 218 0.38 -1.52 0.76
CA ALA A 218 1.71 -1.81 1.29
C ALA A 218 2.53 -2.64 0.31
N VAL A 219 3.83 -2.70 0.53
CA VAL A 219 4.64 -3.75 -0.10
C VAL A 219 4.32 -5.10 0.54
N ASP A 220 4.53 -6.19 -0.19
CA ASP A 220 4.49 -7.53 0.38
C ASP A 220 5.69 -7.72 1.33
N THR A 221 5.40 -7.68 2.63
CA THR A 221 6.39 -7.74 3.70
C THR A 221 7.00 -9.12 3.83
N LEU A 222 6.20 -10.18 3.61
CA LEU A 222 6.69 -11.56 3.62
C LEU A 222 7.63 -11.81 2.45
N ALA A 223 7.28 -11.35 1.26
CA ALA A 223 8.15 -11.41 0.09
C ALA A 223 9.45 -10.62 0.33
N SER A 224 9.37 -9.43 0.95
CA SER A 224 10.55 -8.60 1.26
C SER A 224 11.54 -9.33 2.18
N GLY A 225 11.04 -9.93 3.27
CA GLY A 225 11.86 -10.71 4.19
C GLY A 225 12.47 -11.96 3.54
N SER A 226 11.67 -12.70 2.76
CA SER A 226 12.12 -13.91 2.07
C SER A 226 13.18 -13.61 1.00
N ILE A 227 12.99 -12.54 0.20
CA ILE A 227 13.97 -12.10 -0.81
C ILE A 227 15.29 -11.71 -0.14
N ALA A 228 15.23 -10.94 0.95
CA ALA A 228 16.45 -10.56 1.67
C ALA A 228 17.22 -11.77 2.22
N ALA A 229 16.51 -12.77 2.76
CA ALA A 229 17.11 -14.01 3.24
C ALA A 229 17.73 -14.86 2.12
N ASP A 230 17.00 -15.01 1.00
CA ASP A 230 17.49 -15.77 -0.17
C ASP A 230 18.74 -15.10 -0.78
N LEU A 231 18.74 -13.76 -0.89
CA LEU A 231 19.94 -13.02 -1.33
C LEU A 231 21.10 -13.17 -0.35
N MET A 232 20.86 -13.04 0.95
CA MET A 232 21.87 -13.22 1.99
C MET A 232 22.54 -14.59 1.87
N GLY A 233 21.72 -15.64 1.79
CA GLY A 233 22.24 -17.01 1.67
C GLY A 233 23.00 -17.25 0.36
N ARG A 234 22.52 -16.71 -0.78
CA ARG A 234 23.22 -16.84 -2.07
C ARG A 234 24.54 -16.08 -2.11
N PHE A 235 24.61 -14.89 -1.52
CA PHE A 235 25.86 -14.12 -1.47
C PHE A 235 26.92 -14.76 -0.56
N LEU A 236 26.49 -15.40 0.51
CA LEU A 236 27.39 -16.08 1.44
C LEU A 236 27.73 -17.52 0.99
N GLY A 237 26.90 -18.11 0.11
CA GLY A 237 27.14 -19.46 -0.39
C GLY A 237 27.10 -20.51 0.72
N ASP A 238 28.10 -21.41 0.71
CA ASP A 238 28.21 -22.49 1.70
C ASP A 238 28.90 -22.09 3.01
N GLN A 239 29.18 -20.81 3.21
CA GLN A 239 29.84 -20.32 4.41
C GLN A 239 28.94 -20.50 5.65
N GLU A 240 29.55 -20.86 6.76
CA GLU A 240 28.95 -20.78 8.07
C GLU A 240 29.12 -19.36 8.61
N GLY A 241 28.11 -18.84 9.32
CA GLY A 241 28.24 -17.52 9.88
C GLY A 241 26.99 -17.05 10.62
N THR A 242 27.17 -15.97 11.33
CA THR A 242 26.08 -15.31 12.06
C THR A 242 25.50 -14.19 11.21
N ILE A 243 24.18 -14.08 11.23
CA ILE A 243 23.41 -13.04 10.53
C ILE A 243 22.67 -12.20 11.56
N ALA A 244 22.72 -10.88 11.38
CA ALA A 244 21.92 -9.94 12.16
C ALA A 244 20.80 -9.35 11.32
N ILE A 245 19.73 -8.92 12.01
CA ILE A 245 18.65 -8.15 11.45
C ILE A 245 18.37 -6.96 12.37
N THR A 246 18.22 -5.77 11.79
CA THR A 246 17.83 -4.56 12.51
C THR A 246 16.44 -4.11 12.07
N LEU A 247 15.66 -3.57 12.98
CA LEU A 247 14.29 -3.12 12.73
C LEU A 247 13.86 -2.07 13.77
N PHE A 248 12.80 -1.33 13.47
CA PHE A 248 12.28 -0.34 14.42
C PHE A 248 11.78 -0.99 15.70
N ASP A 249 10.74 -1.81 15.60
CA ASP A 249 10.02 -2.40 16.73
C ASP A 249 9.25 -3.63 16.26
N MET A 250 9.34 -4.73 16.98
CA MET A 250 8.58 -5.96 16.70
C MET A 250 7.07 -5.82 16.94
N ALA A 251 6.61 -4.78 17.62
CA ALA A 251 5.19 -4.49 17.76
C ALA A 251 4.56 -3.96 16.45
N ILE A 252 5.37 -3.48 15.51
CA ILE A 252 4.93 -3.05 14.17
C ILE A 252 4.79 -4.30 13.30
N THR A 253 3.57 -4.55 12.81
CA THR A 253 3.23 -5.76 12.04
C THR A 253 4.18 -5.98 10.85
N GLU A 254 4.49 -4.92 10.11
CA GLU A 254 5.40 -4.95 8.96
C GLU A 254 6.78 -5.51 9.32
N HIS A 255 7.37 -5.04 10.42
CA HIS A 255 8.68 -5.49 10.86
C HIS A 255 8.66 -6.93 11.37
N ALA A 256 7.62 -7.30 12.13
CA ALA A 256 7.44 -8.67 12.60
C ALA A 256 7.27 -9.67 11.43
N GLU A 257 6.54 -9.30 10.40
CA GLU A 257 6.35 -10.13 9.19
C GLU A 257 7.65 -10.27 8.38
N LYS A 258 8.39 -9.17 8.15
CA LYS A 258 9.70 -9.22 7.50
C LYS A 258 10.67 -10.13 8.26
N TYR A 259 10.72 -9.97 9.59
CA TYR A 259 11.56 -10.82 10.44
C TYR A 259 11.17 -12.29 10.35
N ALA A 260 9.90 -12.61 10.50
CA ALA A 260 9.41 -13.99 10.47
C ALA A 260 9.68 -14.67 9.11
N ALA A 261 9.48 -13.96 8.01
CA ALA A 261 9.77 -14.46 6.67
C ALA A 261 11.27 -14.66 6.44
N PHE A 262 12.09 -13.71 6.89
CA PHE A 262 13.54 -13.79 6.83
C PHE A 262 14.06 -14.99 7.62
N GLU A 263 13.65 -15.14 8.88
CA GLU A 263 14.02 -16.27 9.75
C GLU A 263 13.60 -17.62 9.15
N SER A 264 12.35 -17.73 8.69
CA SER A 264 11.82 -18.96 8.11
C SER A 264 12.60 -19.37 6.85
N THR A 265 12.92 -18.41 5.98
CA THR A 265 13.68 -18.66 4.74
C THR A 265 15.11 -19.09 5.05
N LEU A 266 15.82 -18.40 5.95
CA LEU A 266 17.16 -18.81 6.37
C LEU A 266 17.16 -20.23 6.95
N ARG A 267 16.24 -20.51 7.86
CA ARG A 267 16.15 -21.83 8.51
C ARG A 267 15.88 -22.95 7.50
N SER A 268 15.05 -22.69 6.49
CA SER A 268 14.64 -23.70 5.51
C SER A 268 15.69 -23.98 4.44
N PHE A 269 16.39 -22.95 3.97
CA PHE A 269 17.26 -23.06 2.80
C PHE A 269 18.74 -22.82 3.09
N TYR A 270 19.08 -22.17 4.21
CA TYR A 270 20.45 -21.78 4.57
C TYR A 270 20.77 -22.13 6.03
N PRO A 271 20.63 -23.41 6.45
CA PRO A 271 20.71 -23.83 7.85
C PRO A 271 22.09 -23.61 8.50
N LYS A 272 23.13 -23.37 7.70
CA LYS A 272 24.48 -23.01 8.20
C LYS A 272 24.57 -21.57 8.69
N LEU A 273 23.58 -20.72 8.35
CA LEU A 273 23.53 -19.33 8.78
C LEU A 273 22.68 -19.20 10.05
N ARG A 274 23.30 -18.73 11.12
CA ARG A 274 22.65 -18.54 12.42
C ARG A 274 22.13 -17.12 12.57
N LEU A 275 20.82 -16.95 12.69
CA LEU A 275 20.21 -15.64 12.91
C LEU A 275 20.28 -15.25 14.39
N LEU A 276 20.73 -14.02 14.66
CA LEU A 276 20.67 -13.40 15.99
C LEU A 276 19.23 -12.94 16.31
N LYS A 277 18.98 -12.66 17.58
CA LYS A 277 17.78 -11.92 17.97
C LYS A 277 17.76 -10.56 17.25
N PRO A 278 16.56 -10.07 16.85
CA PRO A 278 16.48 -8.81 16.16
C PRO A 278 16.98 -7.66 17.04
N ILE A 279 17.60 -6.67 16.42
CA ILE A 279 18.03 -5.44 17.07
C ILE A 279 16.94 -4.39 16.78
N GLU A 280 16.25 -3.98 17.81
CA GLU A 280 15.25 -2.91 17.75
C GLU A 280 15.92 -1.57 18.03
N ASP A 281 15.75 -0.59 17.13
CA ASP A 281 16.37 0.74 17.22
C ASP A 281 15.36 1.87 17.49
N HIS A 282 14.07 1.55 17.47
CA HIS A 282 12.95 2.47 17.72
C HIS A 282 12.98 3.75 16.87
N GLY A 283 13.69 3.71 15.72
CA GLY A 283 13.89 4.85 14.83
C GLY A 283 14.86 5.91 15.37
N LEU A 284 15.71 5.54 16.31
CA LEU A 284 16.71 6.42 16.89
C LEU A 284 18.10 6.12 16.33
N GLU A 285 18.65 7.04 15.53
CA GLU A 285 19.96 6.89 14.91
C GLU A 285 21.08 6.50 15.90
N ALA A 286 21.08 7.18 17.09
CA ALA A 286 22.06 6.90 18.12
C ALA A 286 21.92 5.49 18.67
N GLU A 287 20.69 5.00 18.84
CA GLU A 287 20.43 3.66 19.33
C GLU A 287 20.84 2.59 18.31
N ALA A 288 20.45 2.79 17.03
CA ALA A 288 20.87 1.96 15.92
C ALA A 288 22.43 1.84 15.84
N TYR A 289 23.11 2.98 15.91
CA TYR A 289 24.57 3.03 15.89
C TYR A 289 25.19 2.28 17.08
N CYS A 290 24.77 2.59 18.32
CA CYS A 290 25.36 2.01 19.53
C CYS A 290 25.14 0.49 19.60
N LYS A 291 23.90 0.04 19.39
CA LYS A 291 23.57 -1.41 19.42
C LYS A 291 24.30 -2.19 18.33
N CYS A 292 24.39 -1.62 17.12
CA CYS A 292 25.15 -2.25 16.04
C CYS A 292 26.65 -2.26 16.32
N ARG A 293 27.23 -1.22 16.89
CA ARG A 293 28.65 -1.20 17.31
C ARG A 293 28.94 -2.32 18.30
N GLU A 294 28.13 -2.44 19.35
CA GLU A 294 28.25 -3.50 20.35
C GLU A 294 28.15 -4.89 19.71
N MET A 295 27.18 -5.09 18.81
CA MET A 295 27.02 -6.34 18.06
C MET A 295 28.28 -6.66 17.22
N PHE A 296 28.82 -5.69 16.47
CA PHE A 296 30.01 -5.89 15.63
C PHE A 296 31.26 -6.24 16.44
N GLU A 297 31.37 -5.74 17.65
CA GLU A 297 32.49 -6.07 18.57
C GLU A 297 32.32 -7.45 19.20
N LYS A 298 31.05 -7.83 19.48
CA LYS A 298 30.72 -9.08 20.17
C LYS A 298 30.82 -10.31 19.26
N TYR A 299 30.40 -10.20 17.99
CA TYR A 299 30.30 -11.36 17.09
C TYR A 299 31.35 -11.29 15.99
N SER A 300 32.48 -11.96 16.21
CA SER A 300 33.60 -12.01 15.23
C SER A 300 33.24 -12.84 13.99
N ASP A 301 32.27 -13.77 14.10
CA ASP A 301 31.75 -14.64 13.05
C ASP A 301 30.55 -14.02 12.28
N LEU A 302 30.26 -12.72 12.52
CA LEU A 302 29.18 -12.04 11.82
C LEU A 302 29.51 -11.95 10.33
N ALA A 303 28.66 -12.53 9.50
CA ALA A 303 28.82 -12.61 8.04
C ALA A 303 27.91 -11.64 7.28
N GLY A 304 26.73 -11.31 7.84
CA GLY A 304 25.79 -10.43 7.15
C GLY A 304 24.83 -9.68 8.07
N VAL A 305 24.26 -8.60 7.53
CA VAL A 305 23.27 -7.77 8.21
C VAL A 305 22.15 -7.43 7.23
N TYR A 306 20.89 -7.62 7.66
CA TYR A 306 19.71 -7.10 6.98
C TYR A 306 19.14 -5.92 7.77
N VAL A 307 19.10 -4.74 7.16
CA VAL A 307 18.49 -3.53 7.72
C VAL A 307 17.09 -3.39 7.13
N THR A 308 16.04 -3.59 7.94
CA THR A 308 14.66 -3.62 7.45
C THR A 308 14.03 -2.25 7.30
N THR A 309 14.65 -1.22 7.88
CA THR A 309 14.21 0.18 7.84
C THR A 309 14.89 0.94 6.70
N GLU A 310 14.29 2.07 6.33
CA GLU A 310 14.86 2.98 5.35
C GLU A 310 16.14 3.70 5.85
N ASP A 311 16.32 3.79 7.17
CA ASP A 311 17.53 4.43 7.75
C ASP A 311 18.62 3.41 8.03
N SER A 312 19.44 3.16 7.02
CA SER A 312 20.58 2.25 7.13
C SER A 312 21.91 2.94 7.43
N MET A 313 21.99 4.28 7.39
CA MET A 313 23.25 5.00 7.55
C MET A 313 23.91 4.83 8.92
N PRO A 314 23.21 4.83 10.06
CA PRO A 314 23.79 4.56 11.36
C PRO A 314 24.44 3.19 11.46
N VAL A 315 23.81 2.15 10.88
CA VAL A 315 24.33 0.78 10.84
C VAL A 315 25.61 0.70 9.99
N LEU A 316 25.60 1.34 8.81
CA LEU A 316 26.77 1.39 7.93
C LEU A 316 27.94 2.16 8.57
N LYS A 317 27.63 3.25 9.30
CA LYS A 317 28.64 4.00 10.08
C LYS A 317 29.22 3.13 11.19
N ALA A 318 28.39 2.42 11.95
CA ALA A 318 28.83 1.52 13.00
C ALA A 318 29.76 0.40 12.44
N ALA A 319 29.39 -0.20 11.29
CA ALA A 319 30.20 -1.22 10.62
C ALA A 319 31.55 -0.68 10.12
N ARG A 320 31.60 0.56 9.63
CA ARG A 320 32.82 1.24 9.20
C ARG A 320 33.72 1.51 10.37
N ASP A 321 33.19 2.07 11.46
CA ASP A 321 33.95 2.41 12.66
C ASP A 321 34.45 1.16 13.40
N ALA A 322 33.74 0.03 13.29
CA ALA A 322 34.18 -1.30 13.74
C ALA A 322 35.18 -1.97 12.79
N LYS A 323 35.46 -1.37 11.61
CA LYS A 323 36.34 -1.92 10.57
C LYS A 323 35.88 -3.28 10.01
N VAL A 324 34.58 -3.54 10.01
CA VAL A 324 33.99 -4.80 9.53
C VAL A 324 33.20 -4.65 8.23
N LEU A 325 32.95 -3.42 7.77
CA LEU A 325 32.10 -3.10 6.63
C LEU A 325 32.44 -3.91 5.36
N GLN A 326 33.75 -4.10 5.08
CA GLN A 326 34.21 -4.76 3.84
C GLN A 326 34.04 -6.30 3.87
N ARG A 327 33.86 -6.89 5.04
CA ARG A 327 33.72 -8.35 5.18
C ARG A 327 32.25 -8.78 5.32
N LEU A 328 31.33 -7.82 5.50
CA LEU A 328 29.92 -8.09 5.70
C LEU A 328 29.13 -8.06 4.40
N THR A 329 28.22 -9.01 4.23
CA THR A 329 27.13 -8.88 3.26
C THR A 329 26.02 -8.04 3.87
N ILE A 330 25.82 -6.82 3.34
CA ILE A 330 24.80 -5.91 3.85
C ILE A 330 23.67 -5.79 2.84
N ILE A 331 22.45 -6.08 3.28
CA ILE A 331 21.20 -5.85 2.55
C ILE A 331 20.42 -4.80 3.31
N THR A 332 19.89 -3.81 2.60
CA THR A 332 19.16 -2.69 3.18
C THR A 332 17.72 -2.63 2.65
N THR A 333 16.96 -1.68 3.14
CA THR A 333 15.62 -1.38 2.64
C THR A 333 15.59 0.05 2.11
N ASP A 334 14.85 0.23 1.03
CA ASP A 334 14.65 1.47 0.28
C ASP A 334 15.89 2.07 -0.39
N LEU A 335 15.67 3.15 -1.13
CA LEU A 335 16.69 3.84 -1.91
C LEU A 335 16.59 5.35 -1.63
N PHE A 336 17.65 5.91 -1.08
CA PHE A 336 17.77 7.33 -0.77
C PHE A 336 19.17 7.85 -1.14
N PRO A 337 19.36 9.17 -1.28
CA PRO A 337 20.62 9.73 -1.81
C PRO A 337 21.87 9.25 -1.10
N GLY A 338 21.87 9.12 0.24
CA GLY A 338 23.00 8.65 1.03
C GLY A 338 23.40 7.20 0.74
N LEU A 339 22.44 6.35 0.34
CA LEU A 339 22.68 4.94 0.06
C LEU A 339 23.32 4.69 -1.31
N VAL A 340 23.11 5.60 -2.26
CA VAL A 340 23.58 5.44 -3.67
C VAL A 340 25.08 5.15 -3.75
N SER A 341 25.89 5.91 -3.02
CA SER A 341 27.35 5.73 -2.98
C SER A 341 27.76 4.38 -2.36
N GLN A 342 26.98 3.88 -1.38
CA GLN A 342 27.25 2.62 -0.70
C GLN A 342 26.95 1.41 -1.60
N ILE A 343 25.88 1.50 -2.41
CA ILE A 343 25.57 0.47 -3.43
C ILE A 343 26.61 0.50 -4.56
N ARG A 344 27.00 1.68 -5.04
CA ARG A 344 28.01 1.81 -6.10
C ARG A 344 29.36 1.25 -5.69
N SER A 345 29.81 1.49 -4.46
CA SER A 345 31.07 0.97 -3.93
C SER A 345 31.02 -0.53 -3.61
N GLY A 346 29.83 -1.14 -3.52
CA GLY A 346 29.66 -2.52 -3.10
C GLY A 346 29.62 -2.72 -1.57
N ALA A 347 29.67 -1.65 -0.77
CA ALA A 347 29.48 -1.73 0.67
C ALA A 347 28.08 -2.23 1.05
N VAL A 348 27.09 -1.96 0.20
CA VAL A 348 25.73 -2.52 0.26
C VAL A 348 25.56 -3.40 -0.97
N ALA A 349 25.29 -4.69 -0.76
CA ALA A 349 25.14 -5.68 -1.81
C ALA A 349 23.83 -5.51 -2.58
N ALA A 350 22.75 -5.20 -1.87
CA ALA A 350 21.42 -5.00 -2.43
C ALA A 350 20.55 -4.15 -1.50
N THR A 351 19.53 -3.51 -2.05
CA THR A 351 18.44 -2.92 -1.25
C THR A 351 17.08 -3.38 -1.76
N ILE A 352 16.15 -3.61 -0.83
CA ILE A 352 14.75 -3.96 -1.09
C ILE A 352 13.94 -2.67 -1.16
N TYR A 353 13.60 -2.23 -2.37
CA TYR A 353 12.88 -0.97 -2.59
C TYR A 353 11.37 -1.16 -2.48
N GLN A 354 10.75 -0.49 -1.54
CA GLN A 354 9.34 -0.64 -1.18
C GLN A 354 8.39 0.19 -2.05
N ARG A 355 8.89 0.98 -2.98
CA ARG A 355 8.09 1.77 -3.93
C ARG A 355 7.19 2.81 -3.23
N PRO A 356 7.71 3.64 -2.33
CA PRO A 356 6.89 4.53 -1.49
C PRO A 356 5.99 5.48 -2.29
N ARG A 357 6.48 6.07 -3.39
CA ARG A 357 5.69 6.93 -4.27
C ARG A 357 4.48 6.19 -4.87
N THR A 358 4.67 4.93 -5.28
CA THR A 358 3.58 4.09 -5.79
C THR A 358 2.56 3.77 -4.69
N GLN A 359 3.01 3.52 -3.46
CA GLN A 359 2.12 3.30 -2.32
C GLN A 359 1.23 4.53 -2.09
N GLY A 360 1.81 5.73 -2.09
CA GLY A 360 1.08 6.99 -1.93
C GLY A 360 0.03 7.20 -3.03
N ARG A 361 0.42 7.05 -4.29
CA ARG A 361 -0.50 7.16 -5.44
C ARG A 361 -1.68 6.19 -5.33
N MET A 362 -1.40 4.93 -5.03
CA MET A 362 -2.46 3.92 -4.93
C MET A 362 -3.35 4.12 -3.71
N ALA A 363 -2.81 4.60 -2.59
CA ALA A 363 -3.60 4.92 -1.41
C ALA A 363 -4.61 6.04 -1.70
N PHE A 364 -4.16 7.11 -2.36
CA PHE A 364 -5.05 8.21 -2.74
C PHE A 364 -6.08 7.75 -3.78
N ARG A 365 -5.68 6.99 -4.80
CA ARG A 365 -6.58 6.43 -5.81
C ARG A 365 -7.67 5.55 -5.19
N MET A 366 -7.31 4.71 -4.21
CA MET A 366 -8.25 3.87 -3.47
C MET A 366 -9.27 4.72 -2.70
N LEU A 367 -8.80 5.73 -1.97
CA LEU A 367 -9.65 6.65 -1.23
C LEU A 367 -10.58 7.43 -2.17
N TYR A 368 -10.04 8.02 -3.23
CA TYR A 368 -10.80 8.80 -4.20
C TYR A 368 -11.86 7.95 -4.91
N LYS A 369 -11.50 6.74 -5.33
CA LYS A 369 -12.45 5.81 -5.95
C LYS A 369 -13.63 5.51 -5.03
N PHE A 370 -13.36 5.25 -3.74
CA PHE A 370 -14.41 5.06 -2.76
C PHE A 370 -15.30 6.30 -2.60
N LEU A 371 -14.69 7.48 -2.51
CA LEU A 371 -15.42 8.74 -2.35
C LEU A 371 -16.23 9.11 -3.61
N SER A 372 -15.75 8.79 -4.80
CA SER A 372 -16.42 9.11 -6.06
C SER A 372 -17.49 8.09 -6.47
N GLU A 373 -17.21 6.80 -6.31
CA GLU A 373 -18.05 5.71 -6.80
C GLU A 373 -18.88 5.04 -5.70
N GLY A 374 -18.49 5.25 -4.43
CA GLY A 374 -19.19 4.66 -3.28
C GLY A 374 -19.02 3.15 -3.18
N ASP A 375 -17.97 2.57 -3.77
CA ASP A 375 -17.72 1.13 -3.72
C ASP A 375 -17.11 0.72 -2.37
N GLY A 376 -17.92 0.32 -1.44
CA GLY A 376 -17.59 0.08 -0.04
C GLY A 376 -17.96 -1.27 0.53
N SER A 377 -18.20 -2.28 -0.31
CA SER A 377 -18.64 -3.58 0.21
C SER A 377 -17.52 -4.48 0.75
N GLN A 378 -16.26 -4.20 0.44
CA GLN A 378 -15.13 -5.01 0.90
C GLN A 378 -13.92 -4.14 1.28
N SER A 379 -13.21 -4.56 2.34
CA SER A 379 -11.90 -3.99 2.67
C SER A 379 -10.90 -4.36 1.58
N HIS A 380 -10.32 -3.36 0.94
CA HIS A 380 -9.36 -3.55 -0.13
C HIS A 380 -7.95 -3.75 0.41
N GLN A 381 -7.23 -4.72 -0.15
CA GLN A 381 -5.82 -4.94 0.14
C GLN A 381 -5.01 -4.90 -1.16
N VAL A 382 -4.05 -4.00 -1.22
CA VAL A 382 -3.12 -3.90 -2.33
C VAL A 382 -1.72 -4.21 -1.83
N ALA A 383 -1.23 -5.39 -2.18
CA ALA A 383 0.14 -5.81 -1.93
C ALA A 383 1.00 -5.52 -3.17
N LEU A 384 2.01 -4.68 -3.02
CA LEU A 384 2.97 -4.38 -4.08
C LEU A 384 4.16 -5.33 -4.00
N ALA A 385 4.60 -5.85 -5.14
CA ALA A 385 5.86 -6.57 -5.18
C ALA A 385 7.02 -5.61 -4.86
N PRO A 386 7.93 -5.96 -3.94
CA PRO A 386 9.15 -5.19 -3.70
C PRO A 386 10.05 -5.25 -4.92
N HIS A 387 10.84 -4.20 -5.15
CA HIS A 387 11.86 -4.21 -6.19
C HIS A 387 13.24 -4.46 -5.58
N LEU A 388 14.03 -5.28 -6.24
CA LEU A 388 15.42 -5.46 -5.90
C LEU A 388 16.28 -4.43 -6.63
N VAL A 389 17.05 -3.64 -5.88
CA VAL A 389 18.01 -2.70 -6.44
C VAL A 389 19.43 -3.11 -6.05
N MET A 390 20.27 -3.25 -7.05
CA MET A 390 21.68 -3.59 -6.94
C MET A 390 22.50 -2.63 -7.80
N ARG A 391 23.82 -2.67 -7.69
CA ARG A 391 24.71 -1.83 -8.52
C ARG A 391 24.38 -1.88 -10.02
N GLY A 392 24.02 -3.04 -10.54
CA GLY A 392 23.78 -3.24 -11.98
C GLY A 392 22.52 -2.56 -12.53
N ASN A 393 21.50 -2.29 -11.68
CA ASN A 393 20.26 -1.64 -12.08
C ASN A 393 20.00 -0.31 -11.36
N LEU A 394 20.94 0.16 -10.54
CA LEU A 394 20.81 1.36 -9.72
C LEU A 394 20.46 2.60 -10.57
N ASP A 395 21.19 2.82 -11.66
CA ASP A 395 21.02 4.01 -12.49
C ASP A 395 19.64 4.08 -13.16
N PHE A 396 19.01 2.93 -13.45
CA PHE A 396 17.64 2.86 -13.91
C PHE A 396 16.64 3.42 -12.89
N PHE A 397 16.82 3.08 -11.61
CA PHE A 397 15.96 3.61 -10.55
C PHE A 397 16.18 5.09 -10.29
N LEU A 398 17.43 5.57 -10.37
CA LEU A 398 17.76 6.98 -10.19
C LEU A 398 17.18 7.85 -11.33
N GLN A 399 17.24 7.38 -12.58
CA GLN A 399 16.65 8.08 -13.71
C GLN A 399 15.13 8.22 -13.56
N ARG A 400 14.44 7.15 -13.16
CA ARG A 400 12.98 7.20 -12.93
C ARG A 400 12.61 8.18 -11.82
N GLN A 401 13.34 8.18 -10.71
CA GLN A 401 13.12 9.16 -9.63
C GLN A 401 13.34 10.60 -10.13
N SER A 402 14.33 10.84 -10.99
CA SER A 402 14.62 12.14 -11.56
C SER A 402 13.52 12.60 -12.55
N GLU A 403 13.06 11.72 -13.43
CA GLU A 403 11.99 12.02 -14.39
C GLU A 403 10.66 12.31 -13.70
N GLU A 404 10.35 11.56 -12.64
CA GLU A 404 9.18 11.79 -11.79
C GLU A 404 9.27 13.14 -11.07
N SER A 405 10.46 13.53 -10.57
CA SER A 405 10.71 14.82 -9.91
C SER A 405 10.72 16.03 -10.87
N ILE A 406 11.11 15.83 -12.14
CA ILE A 406 11.11 16.90 -13.15
C ILE A 406 9.68 17.23 -13.58
N LYS A 407 8.80 16.24 -13.73
CA LYS A 407 7.37 16.44 -14.00
C LYS A 407 6.68 17.28 -12.93
N GLU A 408 7.13 17.17 -11.69
CA GLU A 408 6.63 17.92 -10.53
C GLU A 408 7.02 19.42 -10.56
N LYS A 409 8.15 19.78 -11.22
CA LYS A 409 8.71 21.14 -11.23
C LYS A 409 8.27 21.98 -12.45
N VAL A 410 7.55 21.42 -13.43
CA VAL A 410 7.03 22.18 -14.59
C VAL A 410 5.57 22.54 -14.30
N PRO A 411 5.26 23.75 -13.81
CA PRO A 411 3.88 24.20 -13.72
C PRO A 411 3.34 24.27 -15.16
N GLY A 412 2.17 23.65 -15.38
CA GLY A 412 1.50 23.62 -16.66
C GLY A 412 1.22 25.01 -17.20
N ASN A 413 2.15 25.56 -17.96
CA ASN A 413 1.97 26.79 -18.71
C ASN A 413 1.26 26.44 -20.03
N ALA A 414 -0.01 26.04 -19.94
CA ALA A 414 -0.90 25.98 -21.09
C ALA A 414 -1.39 27.39 -21.38
N THR A 415 -0.59 28.16 -22.13
CA THR A 415 -1.06 29.34 -22.85
C THR A 415 -2.14 28.91 -23.85
N ARG A 416 -3.38 29.26 -23.57
CA ARG A 416 -4.48 29.21 -24.52
C ARG A 416 -4.10 30.10 -25.72
N PRO A 417 -4.20 29.64 -26.98
CA PRO A 417 -4.02 30.52 -28.12
C PRO A 417 -5.13 31.56 -28.14
N GLY A 418 -4.72 32.81 -28.11
CA GLY A 418 -5.61 33.98 -28.12
C GLY A 418 -6.55 33.98 -29.32
N SER A 419 -7.81 34.28 -29.02
CA SER A 419 -8.83 34.63 -29.99
C SER A 419 -8.37 35.78 -30.87
N ARG A 420 -8.23 35.53 -32.17
CA ARG A 420 -8.06 36.59 -33.17
C ARG A 420 -9.32 37.43 -33.20
N SER A 421 -9.22 38.67 -32.77
CA SER A 421 -10.18 39.73 -33.03
C SER A 421 -10.18 40.01 -34.53
N ARG A 422 -11.31 39.82 -35.21
CA ARG A 422 -11.57 40.46 -36.51
C ARG A 422 -11.86 41.94 -36.20
N LEU A 423 -11.07 42.80 -36.75
CA LEU A 423 -11.43 44.19 -37.04
C LEU A 423 -11.61 44.33 -38.54
N ALA A 424 -12.66 45.05 -38.88
CA ALA A 424 -13.25 45.38 -40.17
C ALA A 424 -12.26 45.95 -41.18
#